data_f7a4b3965435e29204a5640c0ceb1483
#
_entry.id   f7a4b3965435e29204a5640c0ceb1483
#
_cell.length_a   1.000
_cell.length_b   1.000
_cell.length_c   1.000
_cell.angle_alpha   90.00
_cell.angle_beta   90.00
_cell.angle_gamma   90.00
#
_symmetry.space_group_name_H-M   'P 1'
#
loop_
_entity.id
_entity.type
_entity.pdbx_description
1 polymer ?
#
loop_
_entity_poly.entity_id
_entity_poly.type
_entity_poly.pdbx_seq_one_letter_code
_entity_poly.pdbx_strand_id
1 'polypeptide(L)'
;MAKIILKSPYLKPINSKHIKRYVNYIATREGVVFADSTEKYLPATVKQQDLVNSLLNDYPDIKDSFEYEDYLKNPNRQNASELISYAVESNLVDRKRYVKYISERPGVEKISSHGLFTDENIPISISKLEDEITNSQSNVWTHIISLRREDAERLGYNTVDAWRTLLRCHSNEIAHEMNIDPANFKWYAAFHNEGHHPHVHMIAYSTHPKEAYLSREGIMNIKASLANDIFRDDMYNNYIEKDIHRNDIKSLSSEIIDTLVKSINQEVFDNPVIENKLIELAKRLANTSGKKVYGYLKADVKAIIDSIVDELEKDERIDGLYNLWYKKKN
;
A
#
# COMPACT_ATOMS: atom_id res chain seq x y z
N MET A 1 3.76 -7.56 -4.72
CA MET A 1 2.83 -7.30 -3.60
C MET A 1 2.10 -6.00 -3.88
N ALA A 2 0.77 -6.03 -3.89
CA ALA A 2 -0.06 -4.84 -4.10
C ALA A 2 0.18 -3.83 -2.97
N LYS A 3 0.46 -2.57 -3.31
CA LYS A 3 0.87 -1.55 -2.34
C LYS A 3 0.31 -0.18 -2.73
N ILE A 4 -0.23 0.53 -1.75
CA ILE A 4 -0.55 1.95 -1.86
C ILE A 4 0.48 2.77 -1.07
N ILE A 5 0.87 3.92 -1.60
CA ILE A 5 1.63 4.92 -0.86
C ILE A 5 0.70 6.08 -0.53
N LEU A 6 0.65 6.46 0.73
CA LEU A 6 0.01 7.68 1.21
C LEU A 6 1.03 8.52 1.95
N LYS A 7 1.20 9.78 1.53
CA LYS A 7 1.93 10.83 2.24
C LYS A 7 1.00 11.99 2.57
N SER A 8 1.14 12.53 3.75
CA SER A 8 0.26 13.56 4.28
C SER A 8 1.06 14.72 4.89
N PRO A 9 1.85 15.45 4.10
CA PRO A 9 2.46 16.69 4.58
C PRO A 9 1.41 17.78 4.76
N TYR A 10 1.66 18.71 5.70
CA TYR A 10 0.85 19.92 5.81
C TYR A 10 1.57 21.11 5.18
N LEU A 11 0.80 22.02 4.57
CA LEU A 11 1.33 23.22 3.95
C LEU A 11 1.73 24.24 5.02
N LYS A 12 3.02 24.46 5.18
CA LYS A 12 3.57 25.45 6.12
C LYS A 12 3.35 26.88 5.60
N PRO A 13 3.08 27.87 6.48
CA PRO A 13 3.22 29.28 6.12
C PRO A 13 4.70 29.54 5.74
N ILE A 14 4.91 30.34 4.71
CA ILE A 14 6.21 30.53 4.05
C ILE A 14 7.30 30.97 5.02
N ASN A 15 8.39 30.23 5.09
CA ASN A 15 9.77 30.73 5.25
C ASN A 15 10.78 29.61 5.01
N SER A 16 11.35 29.48 3.82
CA SER A 16 12.60 28.74 3.71
C SER A 16 13.48 29.19 2.56
N LYS A 17 14.72 29.51 2.91
CA LYS A 17 15.84 29.79 1.97
C LYS A 17 16.19 28.57 1.10
N HIS A 18 15.72 27.36 1.47
CA HIS A 18 15.98 26.11 0.76
C HIS A 18 15.16 25.97 -0.53
N ILE A 19 13.96 26.55 -0.60
CA ILE A 19 13.08 26.49 -1.77
C ILE A 19 13.76 26.99 -3.06
N LYS A 20 14.60 28.03 -2.98
CA LYS A 20 15.25 28.59 -4.17
C LYS A 20 16.20 27.63 -4.89
N ARG A 21 16.91 26.75 -4.18
CA ARG A 21 17.83 25.79 -4.80
C ARG A 21 17.08 24.74 -5.60
N TYR A 22 15.98 24.23 -5.08
CA TYR A 22 15.19 23.17 -5.70
C TYR A 22 14.32 23.69 -6.84
N VAL A 23 13.70 24.87 -6.69
CA VAL A 23 12.93 25.51 -7.78
C VAL A 23 13.84 25.86 -8.96
N ASN A 24 15.07 26.35 -8.72
CA ASN A 24 16.03 26.60 -9.80
C ASN A 24 16.44 25.29 -10.48
N TYR A 25 16.65 24.20 -9.75
CA TYR A 25 16.96 22.91 -10.35
C TYR A 25 15.82 22.41 -11.25
N ILE A 26 14.56 22.50 -10.81
CA ILE A 26 13.40 22.08 -11.60
C ILE A 26 13.21 22.96 -12.84
N ALA A 27 13.43 24.26 -12.69
CA ALA A 27 13.30 25.23 -13.79
C ALA A 27 14.44 25.13 -14.81
N THR A 28 15.61 24.63 -14.39
CA THR A 28 16.84 24.62 -15.22
C THR A 28 17.35 23.20 -15.52
N ARG A 29 16.62 22.14 -15.12
CA ARG A 29 17.09 20.78 -15.37
C ARG A 29 17.16 20.50 -16.86
N GLU A 30 18.33 20.21 -17.33
CA GLU A 30 18.57 19.56 -18.61
C GLU A 30 17.87 18.19 -18.56
N GLY A 31 16.82 17.99 -19.35
CA GLY A 31 16.16 16.69 -19.40
C GLY A 31 14.63 16.65 -19.28
N VAL A 32 13.96 17.80 -19.23
CA VAL A 32 12.49 17.86 -19.27
C VAL A 32 11.91 17.42 -20.65
N VAL A 33 12.76 17.22 -21.66
CA VAL A 33 12.37 16.88 -23.03
C VAL A 33 13.09 15.59 -23.49
N PHE A 34 13.03 14.52 -22.69
CA PHE A 34 13.51 13.20 -23.17
C PHE A 34 12.35 12.23 -23.38
N ALA A 35 11.37 12.60 -24.18
CA ALA A 35 10.31 11.66 -24.53
C ALA A 35 10.85 10.41 -25.26
N ASP A 36 12.02 10.49 -25.95
CA ASP A 36 12.53 9.42 -26.83
C ASP A 36 14.04 9.16 -26.76
N SER A 37 14.79 9.64 -25.76
CA SER A 37 16.23 9.42 -25.76
C SER A 37 16.65 8.25 -24.87
N THR A 38 17.59 7.44 -25.39
CA THR A 38 18.30 6.38 -24.64
C THR A 38 19.08 6.93 -23.42
N GLU A 39 19.30 8.23 -23.37
CA GLU A 39 19.99 8.93 -22.26
C GLU A 39 19.27 8.84 -20.91
N LYS A 40 17.96 8.64 -20.91
CA LYS A 40 17.19 8.47 -19.67
C LYS A 40 17.62 7.25 -18.85
N TYR A 41 18.15 6.21 -19.52
CA TYR A 41 18.62 4.99 -18.88
C TYR A 41 20.11 5.02 -18.49
N LEU A 42 20.84 6.09 -18.85
CA LEU A 42 22.22 6.29 -18.40
C LEU A 42 22.25 6.48 -16.86
N PRO A 43 23.36 6.16 -16.21
CA PRO A 43 23.52 6.40 -14.78
C PRO A 43 23.18 7.84 -14.39
N ALA A 44 22.59 8.04 -13.23
CA ALA A 44 22.27 9.34 -12.69
C ALA A 44 23.54 10.21 -12.64
N THR A 45 23.42 11.48 -13.05
CA THR A 45 24.54 12.42 -13.01
C THR A 45 24.99 12.68 -11.58
N VAL A 46 26.24 13.09 -11.37
CA VAL A 46 26.77 13.45 -10.04
C VAL A 46 25.88 14.51 -9.38
N LYS A 47 25.42 15.51 -10.13
CA LYS A 47 24.50 16.55 -9.62
C LYS A 47 23.17 15.97 -9.16
N GLN A 48 22.61 14.99 -9.88
CA GLN A 48 21.39 14.31 -9.47
C GLN A 48 21.60 13.49 -8.19
N GLN A 49 22.71 12.75 -8.11
CA GLN A 49 23.06 11.94 -6.94
C GLN A 49 23.27 12.82 -5.70
N ASP A 50 23.99 13.93 -5.82
CA ASP A 50 24.19 14.88 -4.72
C ASP A 50 22.86 15.48 -4.24
N LEU A 51 21.96 15.80 -5.19
CA LEU A 51 20.65 16.34 -4.88
C LEU A 51 19.74 15.32 -4.21
N VAL A 52 19.73 14.08 -4.70
CA VAL A 52 19.02 12.96 -4.08
C VAL A 52 19.50 12.75 -2.65
N ASN A 53 20.82 12.71 -2.43
CA ASN A 53 21.39 12.54 -1.09
C ASN A 53 21.00 13.68 -0.15
N SER A 54 21.03 14.94 -0.64
CA SER A 54 20.57 16.09 0.14
C SER A 54 19.09 15.97 0.51
N LEU A 55 18.25 15.61 -0.45
CA LEU A 55 16.80 15.44 -0.23
C LEU A 55 16.49 14.32 0.77
N LEU A 56 17.20 13.19 0.70
CA LEU A 56 17.03 12.08 1.64
C LEU A 56 17.48 12.43 3.07
N ASN A 57 18.44 13.34 3.22
CA ASN A 57 18.87 13.84 4.53
C ASN A 57 17.85 14.86 5.09
N ASP A 58 17.36 15.76 4.25
CA ASP A 58 16.42 16.81 4.66
C ASP A 58 15.00 16.24 4.89
N TYR A 59 14.62 15.23 4.15
CA TYR A 59 13.28 14.61 4.13
C TYR A 59 13.36 13.08 4.15
N PRO A 60 13.68 12.43 5.28
CA PRO A 60 13.89 10.98 5.38
C PRO A 60 12.67 10.12 4.97
N ASP A 61 11.48 10.68 5.07
CA ASP A 61 10.22 10.04 4.69
C ASP A 61 10.06 9.78 3.18
N ILE A 62 10.91 10.41 2.35
CA ILE A 62 10.98 10.12 0.90
C ILE A 62 11.39 8.66 0.65
N LYS A 63 12.12 8.04 1.58
CA LYS A 63 12.54 6.62 1.50
C LYS A 63 11.37 5.64 1.42
N ASP A 64 10.18 6.06 1.81
CA ASP A 64 8.96 5.23 1.75
C ASP A 64 8.22 5.35 0.41
N SER A 65 8.79 6.06 -0.59
CA SER A 65 8.16 6.25 -1.90
C SER A 65 8.52 5.14 -2.91
N PHE A 66 7.67 4.97 -3.93
CA PHE A 66 7.95 4.09 -5.06
C PHE A 66 9.13 4.61 -5.89
N GLU A 67 9.23 5.94 -6.04
CA GLU A 67 10.30 6.60 -6.77
C GLU A 67 11.66 6.31 -6.14
N TYR A 68 11.73 6.22 -4.80
CA TYR A 68 12.95 5.81 -4.11
C TYR A 68 13.24 4.32 -4.30
N GLU A 69 12.23 3.46 -4.21
CA GLU A 69 12.39 2.03 -4.48
C GLU A 69 12.91 1.78 -5.90
N ASP A 70 12.41 2.51 -6.89
CA ASP A 70 12.82 2.37 -8.28
C ASP A 70 14.21 2.97 -8.54
N TYR A 71 14.54 4.08 -7.87
CA TYR A 71 15.90 4.64 -7.91
C TYR A 71 16.93 3.69 -7.29
N LEU A 72 16.61 3.02 -6.19
CA LEU A 72 17.50 2.01 -5.59
C LEU A 72 17.75 0.82 -6.50
N LYS A 73 16.72 0.36 -7.24
CA LYS A 73 16.86 -0.76 -8.18
C LYS A 73 17.69 -0.37 -9.41
N ASN A 74 17.45 0.83 -9.93
CA ASN A 74 18.09 1.34 -11.15
C ASN A 74 18.42 2.84 -10.97
N PRO A 75 19.61 3.19 -10.47
CA PRO A 75 20.01 4.58 -10.24
C PRO A 75 20.37 5.28 -11.56
N ASN A 76 19.39 5.40 -12.45
CA ASN A 76 19.52 6.07 -13.74
C ASN A 76 18.99 7.51 -13.69
N ARG A 77 19.18 8.29 -14.77
CA ARG A 77 18.77 9.69 -14.87
C ARG A 77 17.26 9.89 -14.71
N GLN A 78 16.46 8.97 -15.26
CA GLN A 78 15.01 9.04 -15.18
C GLN A 78 14.54 8.86 -13.73
N ASN A 79 14.91 7.75 -13.08
CA ASN A 79 14.49 7.46 -11.71
C ASN A 79 14.99 8.51 -10.72
N ALA A 80 16.20 9.06 -10.93
CA ALA A 80 16.70 10.18 -10.14
C ALA A 80 15.83 11.43 -10.32
N SER A 81 15.43 11.75 -11.56
CA SER A 81 14.58 12.92 -11.85
C SER A 81 13.18 12.76 -11.27
N GLU A 82 12.60 11.57 -11.35
CA GLU A 82 11.28 11.24 -10.78
C GLU A 82 11.31 11.38 -9.25
N LEU A 83 12.33 10.80 -8.60
CA LEU A 83 12.51 10.92 -7.15
C LEU A 83 12.69 12.39 -6.71
N ILE A 84 13.49 13.17 -7.42
CA ILE A 84 13.68 14.59 -7.13
C ILE A 84 12.37 15.35 -7.31
N SER A 85 11.63 15.10 -8.39
CA SER A 85 10.32 15.73 -8.63
C SER A 85 9.34 15.42 -7.52
N TYR A 86 9.22 14.15 -7.16
CA TYR A 86 8.37 13.70 -6.06
C TYR A 86 8.73 14.37 -4.72
N ALA A 87 10.03 14.44 -4.39
CA ALA A 87 10.50 15.07 -3.16
C ALA A 87 10.16 16.56 -3.09
N VAL A 88 10.28 17.25 -4.22
CA VAL A 88 9.93 18.67 -4.34
C VAL A 88 8.44 18.89 -4.16
N GLU A 89 7.63 18.09 -4.82
CA GLU A 89 6.17 18.17 -4.74
C GLU A 89 5.66 17.93 -3.32
N SER A 90 6.21 16.90 -2.68
CA SER A 90 5.80 16.51 -1.33
C SER A 90 6.18 17.51 -0.24
N ASN A 91 7.24 18.31 -0.43
CA ASN A 91 7.86 19.03 0.69
C ASN A 91 8.12 20.53 0.47
N LEU A 92 8.09 21.04 -0.76
CA LEU A 92 8.69 22.34 -1.06
C LEU A 92 7.75 23.41 -1.61
N VAL A 93 6.46 23.10 -1.84
CA VAL A 93 5.53 24.07 -2.44
C VAL A 93 4.75 24.81 -1.36
N ASP A 94 4.73 26.15 -1.44
CA ASP A 94 3.96 26.99 -0.50
C ASP A 94 2.44 26.94 -0.77
N ARG A 95 1.63 27.31 0.24
CA ARG A 95 0.16 27.28 0.18
C ARG A 95 -0.42 27.98 -1.04
N LYS A 96 0.06 29.17 -1.36
CA LYS A 96 -0.50 29.99 -2.44
C LYS A 96 -0.24 29.39 -3.82
N ARG A 97 0.92 28.79 -4.02
CA ARG A 97 1.33 28.25 -5.32
C ARG A 97 0.93 26.79 -5.51
N TYR A 98 0.63 26.08 -4.41
CA TYR A 98 0.36 24.65 -4.47
C TYR A 98 -0.89 24.32 -5.30
N VAL A 99 -1.96 25.08 -5.13
CA VAL A 99 -3.22 24.86 -5.87
C VAL A 99 -2.99 24.96 -7.37
N LYS A 100 -2.36 26.05 -7.82
CA LYS A 100 -2.04 26.25 -9.23
C LYS A 100 -1.09 25.18 -9.75
N TYR A 101 -0.10 24.83 -8.96
CA TYR A 101 0.90 23.83 -9.31
C TYR A 101 0.25 22.46 -9.60
N ILE A 102 -0.60 21.93 -8.73
CA ILE A 102 -1.23 20.62 -8.94
C ILE A 102 -2.32 20.63 -10.02
N SER A 103 -2.92 21.80 -10.29
CA SER A 103 -4.04 21.93 -11.25
C SER A 103 -3.60 22.11 -12.71
N GLU A 104 -2.41 22.61 -12.95
CA GLU A 104 -1.92 23.02 -14.28
C GLU A 104 -0.66 22.28 -14.76
N ARG A 105 -0.06 21.46 -13.90
CA ARG A 105 1.21 20.77 -14.19
C ARG A 105 1.07 19.79 -15.38
N PRO A 106 2.16 19.51 -16.13
CA PRO A 106 2.20 18.44 -17.11
C PRO A 106 1.83 17.08 -16.48
N GLY A 107 1.02 16.27 -17.17
CA GLY A 107 0.53 14.97 -16.67
C GLY A 107 -0.79 15.02 -15.91
N VAL A 108 -1.27 16.22 -15.52
CA VAL A 108 -2.59 16.35 -14.90
C VAL A 108 -3.70 16.07 -15.94
N GLU A 109 -4.65 15.23 -15.56
CA GLU A 109 -5.85 15.00 -16.37
C GLU A 109 -6.85 16.15 -16.18
N LYS A 110 -7.10 16.91 -17.26
CA LYS A 110 -7.96 18.10 -17.19
C LYS A 110 -9.42 17.72 -17.35
N ILE A 111 -10.26 18.17 -16.43
CA ILE A 111 -11.72 17.99 -16.49
C ILE A 111 -12.38 19.12 -17.31
N SER A 112 -11.78 20.32 -17.28
CA SER A 112 -12.23 21.49 -18.06
C SER A 112 -11.02 22.37 -18.43
N SER A 113 -10.91 23.54 -17.85
CA SER A 113 -9.74 24.42 -18.00
C SER A 113 -8.54 24.03 -17.11
N HIS A 114 -8.78 23.18 -16.10
CA HIS A 114 -7.79 22.71 -15.13
C HIS A 114 -8.12 21.28 -14.65
N GLY A 115 -7.21 20.66 -13.87
CA GLY A 115 -7.35 19.29 -13.40
C GLY A 115 -7.97 19.13 -12.01
N LEU A 116 -8.41 20.21 -11.34
CA LEU A 116 -9.00 20.08 -10.00
C LEU A 116 -10.41 19.52 -10.03
N PHE A 117 -10.71 18.66 -9.09
CA PHE A 117 -12.04 18.12 -8.79
C PHE A 117 -12.30 18.06 -7.29
N THR A 118 -13.54 17.93 -6.89
CA THR A 118 -14.04 17.72 -5.53
C THR A 118 -15.24 16.78 -5.57
N ASP A 119 -15.95 16.66 -4.45
CA ASP A 119 -17.13 15.79 -4.31
C ASP A 119 -18.22 16.08 -5.36
N GLU A 120 -18.55 17.36 -5.55
CA GLU A 120 -19.56 17.80 -6.48
C GLU A 120 -18.97 18.22 -7.83
N ASN A 121 -19.76 18.08 -8.90
CA ASN A 121 -19.41 18.61 -10.23
C ASN A 121 -19.61 20.14 -10.32
N ILE A 122 -19.14 20.86 -9.29
CA ILE A 122 -19.22 22.33 -9.25
C ILE A 122 -17.97 22.92 -9.90
N PRO A 123 -18.09 23.96 -10.74
CA PRO A 123 -16.93 24.64 -11.29
C PRO A 123 -16.04 25.21 -10.18
N ILE A 124 -14.78 24.78 -10.14
CA ILE A 124 -13.81 25.22 -9.15
C ILE A 124 -13.10 26.45 -9.71
N SER A 125 -13.08 27.55 -8.93
CA SER A 125 -12.27 28.73 -9.26
C SER A 125 -10.93 28.62 -8.52
N ILE A 126 -9.84 28.43 -9.29
CA ILE A 126 -8.48 28.31 -8.74
C ILE A 126 -8.15 29.54 -7.86
N SER A 127 -8.43 30.76 -8.32
CA SER A 127 -8.11 31.97 -7.57
C SER A 127 -8.85 32.07 -6.24
N LYS A 128 -10.15 31.69 -6.20
CA LYS A 128 -10.90 31.66 -4.95
C LYS A 128 -10.36 30.60 -3.98
N LEU A 129 -10.00 29.42 -4.48
CA LEU A 129 -9.42 28.35 -3.68
C LEU A 129 -8.03 28.76 -3.15
N GLU A 130 -7.19 29.40 -3.96
CA GLU A 130 -5.91 29.95 -3.52
C GLU A 130 -6.07 30.94 -2.37
N ASP A 131 -7.03 31.86 -2.48
CA ASP A 131 -7.34 32.84 -1.45
C ASP A 131 -7.89 32.16 -0.17
N GLU A 132 -8.80 31.20 -0.32
CA GLU A 132 -9.38 30.44 0.80
C GLU A 132 -8.30 29.68 1.57
N ILE A 133 -7.42 28.95 0.89
CA ILE A 133 -6.34 28.18 1.50
C ILE A 133 -5.27 29.10 2.12
N THR A 134 -4.95 30.20 1.46
CA THR A 134 -3.96 31.17 1.97
C THR A 134 -4.43 31.81 3.26
N ASN A 135 -5.72 32.13 3.36
CA ASN A 135 -6.33 32.77 4.52
C ASN A 135 -6.85 31.78 5.57
N SER A 136 -6.79 30.47 5.30
CA SER A 136 -7.23 29.46 6.23
C SER A 136 -6.46 29.52 7.55
N GLN A 137 -7.18 29.56 8.66
CA GLN A 137 -6.62 29.52 10.00
C GLN A 137 -6.44 28.07 10.51
N SER A 138 -7.05 27.08 9.84
CA SER A 138 -6.81 25.67 10.12
C SER A 138 -5.54 25.16 9.45
N ASN A 139 -5.09 23.96 9.85
CA ASN A 139 -4.05 23.26 9.11
C ASN A 139 -4.58 22.86 7.73
N VAL A 140 -3.78 23.10 6.70
CA VAL A 140 -4.06 22.65 5.34
C VAL A 140 -3.15 21.47 5.05
N TRP A 141 -3.74 20.30 4.89
CA TRP A 141 -3.02 19.07 4.60
C TRP A 141 -3.03 18.79 3.11
N THR A 142 -1.97 18.15 2.65
CA THR A 142 -1.90 17.60 1.31
C THR A 142 -1.68 16.10 1.42
N HIS A 143 -2.53 15.32 0.76
CA HIS A 143 -2.38 13.88 0.67
C HIS A 143 -1.92 13.54 -0.74
N ILE A 144 -0.84 12.79 -0.86
CA ILE A 144 -0.38 12.22 -2.12
C ILE A 144 -0.63 10.72 -2.03
N ILE A 145 -1.53 10.23 -2.89
CA ILE A 145 -1.96 8.83 -2.90
C ILE A 145 -1.52 8.23 -4.24
N SER A 146 -0.58 7.28 -4.20
CA SER A 146 0.06 6.72 -5.39
C SER A 146 -0.18 5.22 -5.49
N LEU A 147 -0.35 4.74 -6.72
CA LEU A 147 -0.38 3.33 -7.07
C LEU A 147 0.73 3.03 -8.09
N ARG A 148 1.16 1.79 -8.20
CA ARG A 148 1.95 1.35 -9.34
C ARG A 148 1.08 1.34 -10.59
N ARG A 149 1.67 1.60 -11.77
CA ARG A 149 0.95 1.63 -13.06
C ARG A 149 0.15 0.36 -13.28
N GLU A 150 0.76 -0.79 -13.07
CA GLU A 150 0.15 -2.10 -13.29
C GLU A 150 -1.09 -2.30 -12.39
N ASP A 151 -1.02 -1.88 -11.13
CA ASP A 151 -2.15 -1.97 -10.20
C ASP A 151 -3.25 -0.97 -10.57
N ALA A 152 -2.90 0.27 -10.93
CA ALA A 152 -3.86 1.29 -11.32
C ALA A 152 -4.66 0.88 -12.59
N GLU A 153 -3.98 0.32 -13.59
CA GLU A 153 -4.62 -0.16 -14.81
C GLU A 153 -5.51 -1.37 -14.54
N ARG A 154 -5.00 -2.36 -13.81
CA ARG A 154 -5.72 -3.59 -13.48
C ARG A 154 -6.97 -3.34 -12.64
N LEU A 155 -6.89 -2.40 -11.70
CA LEU A 155 -7.97 -2.08 -10.75
C LEU A 155 -8.85 -0.91 -11.20
N GLY A 156 -8.57 -0.30 -12.37
CA GLY A 156 -9.40 0.77 -12.94
C GLY A 156 -9.12 2.16 -12.34
N TYR A 157 -8.02 2.36 -11.63
CA TYR A 157 -7.61 3.66 -11.05
C TYR A 157 -6.72 4.48 -11.99
N ASN A 158 -6.93 4.38 -13.29
CA ASN A 158 -6.24 5.15 -14.33
C ASN A 158 -7.05 6.34 -14.86
N THR A 159 -8.16 6.71 -14.20
CA THR A 159 -9.06 7.81 -14.58
C THR A 159 -9.41 8.70 -13.39
N VAL A 160 -9.72 9.98 -13.67
CA VAL A 160 -10.18 10.95 -12.66
C VAL A 160 -11.42 10.47 -11.93
N ASP A 161 -12.39 9.87 -12.64
CA ASP A 161 -13.67 9.48 -12.04
C ASP A 161 -13.53 8.36 -11.01
N ALA A 162 -12.60 7.41 -11.22
CA ALA A 162 -12.31 6.38 -10.25
C ALA A 162 -11.76 6.98 -8.95
N TRP A 163 -10.78 7.88 -9.05
CA TRP A 163 -10.22 8.58 -7.89
C TRP A 163 -11.23 9.49 -7.20
N ARG A 164 -12.07 10.21 -7.97
CA ARG A 164 -13.16 11.02 -7.40
C ARG A 164 -14.11 10.16 -6.58
N THR A 165 -14.52 9.03 -7.12
CA THR A 165 -15.44 8.10 -6.45
C THR A 165 -14.81 7.56 -5.17
N LEU A 166 -13.56 7.12 -5.21
CA LEU A 166 -12.82 6.64 -4.04
C LEU A 166 -12.76 7.71 -2.94
N LEU A 167 -12.27 8.91 -3.27
CA LEU A 167 -12.10 9.99 -2.29
C LEU A 167 -13.44 10.46 -1.71
N ARG A 168 -14.50 10.49 -2.52
CA ARG A 168 -15.86 10.80 -2.06
C ARG A 168 -16.37 9.76 -1.06
N CYS A 169 -16.19 8.47 -1.36
CA CYS A 169 -16.60 7.39 -0.45
C CYS A 169 -15.87 7.44 0.89
N HIS A 170 -14.59 7.85 0.89
CA HIS A 170 -13.76 7.92 2.09
C HIS A 170 -13.72 9.31 2.74
N SER A 171 -14.43 10.31 2.22
CA SER A 171 -14.36 11.70 2.69
C SER A 171 -14.68 11.86 4.18
N ASN A 172 -15.73 11.19 4.67
CA ASN A 172 -16.12 11.23 6.08
C ASN A 172 -15.09 10.57 7.00
N GLU A 173 -14.47 9.48 6.54
CA GLU A 173 -13.44 8.79 7.30
C GLU A 173 -12.16 9.63 7.36
N ILE A 174 -11.76 10.22 6.24
CA ILE A 174 -10.63 11.16 6.19
C ILE A 174 -10.89 12.35 7.12
N ALA A 175 -12.09 12.95 7.09
CA ALA A 175 -12.47 14.03 7.99
C ALA A 175 -12.37 13.61 9.46
N HIS A 176 -12.88 12.43 9.81
CA HIS A 176 -12.81 11.87 11.15
C HIS A 176 -11.37 11.72 11.64
N GLU A 177 -10.50 11.10 10.85
CA GLU A 177 -9.07 10.91 11.20
C GLU A 177 -8.30 12.24 11.29
N MET A 178 -8.75 13.27 10.58
CA MET A 178 -8.23 14.63 10.66
C MET A 178 -8.84 15.45 11.80
N ASN A 179 -9.73 14.88 12.61
CA ASN A 179 -10.49 15.57 13.66
C ASN A 179 -11.22 16.80 13.12
N ILE A 180 -11.92 16.62 11.99
CA ILE A 180 -12.75 17.65 11.34
C ILE A 180 -14.21 17.20 11.40
N ASP A 181 -15.10 18.11 11.82
CA ASP A 181 -16.54 17.89 11.64
C ASP A 181 -16.85 17.77 10.14
N PRO A 182 -17.56 16.74 9.69
CA PRO A 182 -17.90 16.58 8.27
C PRO A 182 -18.55 17.83 7.63
N ALA A 183 -19.30 18.62 8.37
CA ALA A 183 -19.89 19.88 7.90
C ALA A 183 -18.84 20.98 7.60
N ASN A 184 -17.67 20.89 8.22
CA ASN A 184 -16.56 21.84 8.05
C ASN A 184 -15.48 21.32 7.09
N PHE A 185 -15.57 20.05 6.67
CA PHE A 185 -14.55 19.41 5.85
C PHE A 185 -14.61 19.90 4.41
N LYS A 186 -13.46 20.34 3.91
CA LYS A 186 -13.26 20.75 2.53
C LYS A 186 -12.10 19.98 1.93
N TRP A 187 -12.30 19.46 0.72
CA TRP A 187 -11.24 18.82 -0.03
C TRP A 187 -11.32 19.12 -1.53
N TYR A 188 -10.16 19.18 -2.15
CA TYR A 188 -9.97 19.32 -3.59
C TYR A 188 -8.83 18.42 -4.02
N ALA A 189 -8.93 17.82 -5.20
CA ALA A 189 -7.89 16.91 -5.68
C ALA A 189 -7.58 17.12 -7.16
N ALA A 190 -6.41 16.66 -7.58
CA ALA A 190 -5.98 16.60 -8.96
C ALA A 190 -5.33 15.25 -9.23
N PHE A 191 -5.74 14.58 -10.30
CA PHE A 191 -5.16 13.30 -10.71
C PHE A 191 -4.06 13.54 -11.73
N HIS A 192 -2.89 12.95 -11.47
CA HIS A 192 -1.71 12.99 -12.32
C HIS A 192 -1.47 11.59 -12.90
N ASN A 193 -1.74 11.45 -14.19
CA ASN A 193 -1.54 10.20 -14.91
C ASN A 193 -0.12 10.11 -15.45
N GLU A 194 0.87 10.06 -14.54
CA GLU A 194 2.28 9.98 -14.91
C GLU A 194 2.73 8.54 -15.18
N GLY A 195 3.81 8.39 -15.97
CA GLY A 195 4.21 7.16 -16.60
C GLY A 195 4.29 5.92 -15.70
N HIS A 196 4.98 5.99 -14.56
CA HIS A 196 5.22 4.82 -13.71
C HIS A 196 4.29 4.76 -12.49
N HIS A 197 3.92 5.91 -11.93
CA HIS A 197 3.15 5.99 -10.68
C HIS A 197 2.01 7.00 -10.82
N PRO A 198 0.84 6.58 -11.35
CA PRO A 198 -0.34 7.42 -11.32
C PRO A 198 -0.69 7.74 -9.86
N HIS A 199 -0.94 9.03 -9.60
CA HIS A 199 -1.19 9.50 -8.26
C HIS A 199 -2.18 10.65 -8.22
N VAL A 200 -2.80 10.83 -7.06
CA VAL A 200 -3.69 11.96 -6.81
C VAL A 200 -3.10 12.85 -5.72
N HIS A 201 -3.09 14.14 -5.97
CA HIS A 201 -2.87 15.16 -4.95
C HIS A 201 -4.21 15.62 -4.40
N MET A 202 -4.41 15.50 -3.10
CA MET A 202 -5.62 15.95 -2.41
C MET A 202 -5.25 17.02 -1.39
N ILE A 203 -5.87 18.18 -1.47
CA ILE A 203 -5.83 19.22 -0.45
C ILE A 203 -7.02 18.98 0.47
N ALA A 204 -6.79 18.93 1.78
CA ALA A 204 -7.83 18.74 2.78
C ALA A 204 -7.63 19.71 3.96
N TYR A 205 -8.72 20.38 4.38
CA TYR A 205 -8.70 21.35 5.46
C TYR A 205 -10.09 21.54 6.07
N SER A 206 -10.15 22.26 7.20
CA SER A 206 -11.41 22.65 7.83
C SER A 206 -11.68 24.13 7.61
N THR A 207 -12.96 24.47 7.48
CA THR A 207 -13.45 25.86 7.59
C THR A 207 -13.39 26.40 9.02
N HIS A 208 -13.23 25.52 10.02
CA HIS A 208 -13.13 25.89 11.43
C HIS A 208 -11.66 25.91 11.90
N PRO A 209 -11.18 26.99 12.56
CA PRO A 209 -9.75 27.20 12.82
C PRO A 209 -9.11 26.25 13.83
N LYS A 210 -9.89 25.54 14.66
CA LYS A 210 -9.39 24.65 15.71
C LYS A 210 -9.43 23.17 15.32
N GLU A 211 -9.73 22.88 14.08
CA GLU A 211 -9.81 21.52 13.53
C GLU A 211 -8.60 21.23 12.61
N ALA A 212 -8.65 20.13 11.92
CA ALA A 212 -7.62 19.64 10.98
C ALA A 212 -6.31 19.23 11.67
N TYR A 213 -6.44 18.42 12.71
CA TYR A 213 -5.32 17.81 13.40
C TYR A 213 -5.21 16.33 13.03
N LEU A 214 -4.16 15.97 12.29
CA LEU A 214 -3.93 14.62 11.80
C LEU A 214 -2.73 13.99 12.51
N SER A 215 -2.94 12.85 13.16
CA SER A 215 -1.91 12.07 13.83
C SER A 215 -1.24 11.06 12.86
N ARG A 216 -0.10 10.48 13.28
CA ARG A 216 0.51 9.36 12.54
C ARG A 216 -0.41 8.15 12.45
N GLU A 217 -1.15 7.87 13.50
CA GLU A 217 -2.14 6.79 13.53
C GLU A 217 -3.28 7.08 12.53
N GLY A 218 -3.81 8.31 12.51
CA GLY A 218 -4.81 8.74 11.53
C GLY A 218 -4.32 8.59 10.08
N ILE A 219 -3.05 8.92 9.79
CA ILE A 219 -2.47 8.67 8.45
C ILE A 219 -2.47 7.17 8.12
N MET A 220 -2.10 6.32 9.08
CA MET A 220 -2.10 4.86 8.90
C MET A 220 -3.51 4.31 8.69
N ASN A 221 -4.50 4.82 9.41
CA ASN A 221 -5.91 4.42 9.28
C ASN A 221 -6.46 4.81 7.91
N ILE A 222 -6.25 6.05 7.46
CA ILE A 222 -6.62 6.49 6.11
C ILE A 222 -5.97 5.59 5.06
N LYS A 223 -4.67 5.32 5.18
CA LYS A 223 -3.95 4.44 4.26
C LYS A 223 -4.54 3.02 4.22
N ALA A 224 -4.83 2.45 5.39
CA ALA A 224 -5.40 1.11 5.51
C ALA A 224 -6.79 1.03 4.89
N SER A 225 -7.64 2.04 5.13
CA SER A 225 -8.99 2.11 4.59
C SER A 225 -8.98 2.20 3.05
N LEU A 226 -8.19 3.11 2.50
CA LEU A 226 -8.03 3.23 1.05
C LEU A 226 -7.46 1.93 0.44
N ALA A 227 -6.46 1.31 1.07
CA ALA A 227 -5.90 0.06 0.59
C ALA A 227 -6.91 -1.09 0.61
N ASN A 228 -7.70 -1.18 1.67
CA ASN A 228 -8.75 -2.20 1.80
C ASN A 228 -9.83 -2.07 0.72
N ASP A 229 -10.17 -0.86 0.32
CA ASP A 229 -11.14 -0.65 -0.76
C ASP A 229 -10.53 -0.92 -2.14
N ILE A 230 -9.37 -0.36 -2.42
CA ILE A 230 -8.67 -0.51 -3.72
C ILE A 230 -8.33 -1.99 -4.01
N PHE A 231 -7.87 -2.74 -3.01
CA PHE A 231 -7.42 -4.13 -3.16
C PHE A 231 -8.42 -5.15 -2.59
N ARG A 232 -9.69 -4.78 -2.44
CA ARG A 232 -10.73 -5.62 -1.84
C ARG A 232 -10.84 -7.00 -2.50
N ASP A 233 -10.91 -7.01 -3.82
CA ASP A 233 -11.06 -8.25 -4.58
C ASP A 233 -9.80 -9.12 -4.53
N ASP A 234 -8.62 -8.50 -4.55
CA ASP A 234 -7.35 -9.21 -4.39
C ASP A 234 -7.26 -9.89 -3.03
N MET A 235 -7.67 -9.19 -1.96
CA MET A 235 -7.69 -9.76 -0.62
C MET A 235 -8.72 -10.89 -0.49
N TYR A 236 -9.91 -10.69 -1.04
CA TYR A 236 -10.96 -11.71 -1.03
C TYR A 236 -10.51 -12.98 -1.76
N ASN A 237 -9.94 -12.84 -2.96
CA ASN A 237 -9.41 -13.96 -3.73
C ASN A 237 -8.28 -14.68 -2.98
N ASN A 238 -7.37 -13.92 -2.34
CA ASN A 238 -6.31 -14.51 -1.52
C ASN A 238 -6.86 -15.30 -0.32
N TYR A 239 -7.97 -14.86 0.31
CA TYR A 239 -8.62 -15.61 1.39
C TYR A 239 -9.26 -16.89 0.89
N ILE A 240 -9.97 -16.86 -0.24
CA ILE A 240 -10.56 -18.05 -0.86
C ILE A 240 -9.49 -19.06 -1.21
N GLU A 241 -8.41 -18.65 -1.87
CA GLU A 241 -7.32 -19.55 -2.23
C GLU A 241 -6.64 -20.18 -1.01
N LYS A 242 -6.44 -19.40 0.06
CA LYS A 242 -5.94 -19.95 1.34
C LYS A 242 -6.88 -21.00 1.93
N ASP A 243 -8.18 -20.75 1.89
CA ASP A 243 -9.16 -21.72 2.39
C ASP A 243 -9.21 -22.99 1.53
N ILE A 244 -9.10 -22.87 0.21
CA ILE A 244 -8.99 -24.03 -0.70
C ILE A 244 -7.74 -24.83 -0.35
N HIS A 245 -6.56 -24.21 -0.33
CA HIS A 245 -5.31 -24.92 -0.01
C HIS A 245 -5.33 -25.58 1.37
N ARG A 246 -5.91 -24.90 2.37
CA ARG A 246 -6.07 -25.48 3.71
C ARG A 246 -6.98 -26.71 3.70
N ASN A 247 -8.07 -26.66 2.94
CA ASN A 247 -9.00 -27.80 2.82
C ASN A 247 -8.37 -28.95 2.04
N ASP A 248 -7.59 -28.65 1.00
CA ASP A 248 -6.83 -29.66 0.22
C ASP A 248 -5.79 -30.36 1.09
N ILE A 249 -5.01 -29.61 1.90
CA ILE A 249 -4.06 -30.19 2.87
C ILE A 249 -4.79 -31.10 3.84
N LYS A 250 -5.93 -30.66 4.39
CA LYS A 250 -6.71 -31.45 5.35
C LYS A 250 -7.26 -32.71 4.71
N SER A 251 -7.79 -32.63 3.50
CA SER A 251 -8.36 -33.79 2.76
C SER A 251 -7.26 -34.80 2.45
N LEU A 252 -6.13 -34.36 1.91
CA LEU A 252 -5.01 -35.23 1.56
C LEU A 252 -4.39 -35.88 2.80
N SER A 253 -4.22 -35.13 3.89
CA SER A 253 -3.72 -35.69 5.16
C SER A 253 -4.66 -36.74 5.71
N SER A 254 -5.97 -36.52 5.62
CA SER A 254 -6.98 -37.53 6.04
C SER A 254 -6.91 -38.80 5.19
N GLU A 255 -6.78 -38.67 3.86
CA GLU A 255 -6.65 -39.80 2.94
C GLU A 255 -5.40 -40.63 3.22
N ILE A 256 -4.26 -39.98 3.47
CA ILE A 256 -3.02 -40.67 3.83
C ILE A 256 -3.17 -41.41 5.15
N ILE A 257 -3.76 -40.79 6.18
CA ILE A 257 -4.00 -41.43 7.47
C ILE A 257 -4.96 -42.63 7.32
N ASP A 258 -6.05 -42.47 6.57
CA ASP A 258 -7.00 -43.54 6.34
C ASP A 258 -6.35 -44.71 5.61
N THR A 259 -5.48 -44.47 4.65
CA THR A 259 -4.71 -45.49 3.94
C THR A 259 -3.76 -46.21 4.88
N LEU A 260 -3.01 -45.47 5.72
CA LEU A 260 -2.12 -46.04 6.72
C LEU A 260 -2.88 -46.91 7.75
N VAL A 261 -4.02 -46.42 8.25
CA VAL A 261 -4.86 -47.20 9.18
C VAL A 261 -5.37 -48.51 8.54
N LYS A 262 -5.72 -48.47 7.25
CA LYS A 262 -6.11 -49.71 6.51
C LYS A 262 -4.92 -50.65 6.34
N SER A 263 -3.72 -50.12 6.02
CA SER A 263 -2.49 -50.90 5.90
C SER A 263 -2.08 -51.58 7.21
N ILE A 264 -2.21 -50.88 8.34
CA ILE A 264 -1.98 -51.45 9.68
C ILE A 264 -2.88 -52.68 9.91
N ASN A 265 -4.16 -52.58 9.54
CA ASN A 265 -5.12 -53.67 9.71
C ASN A 265 -4.87 -54.89 8.77
N GLN A 266 -4.07 -54.67 7.70
CA GLN A 266 -3.74 -55.70 6.70
C GLN A 266 -2.29 -56.22 6.83
N GLU A 267 -1.57 -55.79 7.88
CA GLU A 267 -0.13 -56.09 8.10
C GLU A 267 0.80 -55.63 6.97
N VAL A 268 0.37 -54.64 6.16
CA VAL A 268 1.18 -54.03 5.10
C VAL A 268 1.58 -52.62 5.53
N PHE A 269 2.89 -52.38 5.73
CA PHE A 269 3.40 -51.13 6.31
C PHE A 269 4.03 -50.21 5.24
N ASP A 270 3.39 -49.07 4.97
CA ASP A 270 3.92 -48.05 4.03
C ASP A 270 4.78 -46.99 4.73
N ASN A 271 4.48 -46.64 6.00
CA ASN A 271 5.26 -45.71 6.81
C ASN A 271 5.29 -46.14 8.29
N PRO A 272 6.30 -46.93 8.70
CA PRO A 272 6.39 -47.47 10.07
C PRO A 272 6.48 -46.38 11.16
N VAL A 273 6.99 -45.19 10.83
CA VAL A 273 7.13 -44.11 11.79
C VAL A 273 5.76 -43.53 12.17
N ILE A 274 4.93 -43.23 11.17
CA ILE A 274 3.57 -42.69 11.41
C ILE A 274 2.69 -43.77 12.08
N GLU A 275 2.80 -45.04 11.66
CA GLU A 275 2.05 -46.14 12.23
C GLU A 275 2.29 -46.30 13.72
N ASN A 276 3.58 -46.35 14.14
CA ASN A 276 3.93 -46.45 15.55
C ASN A 276 3.36 -45.31 16.37
N LYS A 277 3.43 -44.08 15.83
CA LYS A 277 2.89 -42.88 16.48
C LYS A 277 1.35 -42.93 16.56
N LEU A 278 0.66 -43.45 15.54
CA LEU A 278 -0.79 -43.59 15.55
C LEU A 278 -1.23 -44.64 16.58
N ILE A 279 -0.52 -45.76 16.69
CA ILE A 279 -0.75 -46.79 17.73
C ILE A 279 -0.53 -46.19 19.12
N GLU A 280 0.53 -45.45 19.32
CA GLU A 280 0.79 -44.77 20.60
C GLU A 280 -0.30 -43.73 20.91
N LEU A 281 -0.70 -42.91 19.93
CA LEU A 281 -1.78 -41.95 20.07
C LEU A 281 -3.10 -42.62 20.45
N ALA A 282 -3.44 -43.71 19.81
CA ALA A 282 -4.67 -44.49 20.09
C ALA A 282 -4.68 -44.98 21.54
N LYS A 283 -3.55 -45.53 22.02
CA LYS A 283 -3.41 -45.99 23.41
C LYS A 283 -3.56 -44.84 24.41
N ARG A 284 -2.98 -43.68 24.13
CA ARG A 284 -3.08 -42.50 24.99
C ARG A 284 -4.49 -41.92 25.00
N LEU A 285 -5.13 -41.81 23.84
CA LEU A 285 -6.53 -41.36 23.71
C LEU A 285 -7.52 -42.28 24.37
N ALA A 286 -7.30 -43.61 24.35
CA ALA A 286 -8.13 -44.57 25.07
C ALA A 286 -8.16 -44.30 26.58
N ASN A 287 -7.04 -43.87 27.13
CA ASN A 287 -6.88 -43.55 28.57
C ASN A 287 -7.17 -42.07 28.89
N THR A 288 -7.60 -41.25 27.93
CA THR A 288 -7.89 -39.82 28.13
C THR A 288 -9.39 -39.64 28.36
N SER A 289 -9.77 -39.03 29.50
CA SER A 289 -11.15 -38.63 29.80
C SER A 289 -11.45 -37.24 29.22
N GLY A 290 -12.70 -37.02 28.84
CA GLY A 290 -13.17 -35.73 28.34
C GLY A 290 -13.13 -35.56 26.81
N LYS A 291 -13.14 -34.29 26.32
CA LYS A 291 -13.17 -33.99 24.87
C LYS A 291 -11.85 -34.33 24.21
N LYS A 292 -11.84 -35.20 23.24
CA LYS A 292 -10.66 -35.59 22.46
C LYS A 292 -10.40 -34.64 21.28
N VAL A 293 -10.36 -33.35 21.57
CA VAL A 293 -10.04 -32.28 20.61
C VAL A 293 -8.71 -31.67 21.01
N TYR A 294 -7.81 -31.40 20.06
CA TYR A 294 -6.43 -30.96 20.28
C TYR A 294 -6.29 -29.92 21.39
N GLY A 295 -7.14 -28.86 21.38
CA GLY A 295 -7.10 -27.79 22.38
C GLY A 295 -7.23 -28.25 23.84
N TYR A 296 -7.94 -29.37 24.09
CA TYR A 296 -8.23 -29.92 25.42
C TYR A 296 -7.32 -31.07 25.82
N LEU A 297 -6.43 -31.54 24.92
CA LEU A 297 -5.52 -32.64 25.20
C LEU A 297 -4.35 -32.20 26.06
N LYS A 298 -3.79 -33.15 26.82
CA LYS A 298 -2.56 -32.93 27.58
C LYS A 298 -1.35 -32.73 26.67
N ALA A 299 -0.29 -32.10 27.20
CA ALA A 299 0.90 -31.76 26.42
C ALA A 299 1.61 -32.97 25.81
N ASP A 300 1.65 -34.12 26.52
CA ASP A 300 2.23 -35.36 26.00
C ASP A 300 1.48 -35.93 24.81
N VAL A 301 0.14 -35.85 24.83
CA VAL A 301 -0.70 -36.30 23.70
C VAL A 301 -0.59 -35.33 22.52
N LYS A 302 -0.52 -34.01 22.79
CA LYS A 302 -0.28 -33.01 21.75
C LYS A 302 1.05 -33.24 21.04
N ALA A 303 2.11 -33.53 21.79
CA ALA A 303 3.44 -33.81 21.21
C ALA A 303 3.43 -35.01 20.24
N ILE A 304 2.63 -36.02 20.52
CA ILE A 304 2.47 -37.16 19.58
C ILE A 304 1.76 -36.70 18.30
N ILE A 305 0.67 -35.95 18.44
CA ILE A 305 -0.07 -35.43 17.30
C ILE A 305 0.84 -34.50 16.43
N ASP A 306 1.54 -33.59 17.08
CA ASP A 306 2.48 -32.67 16.41
C ASP A 306 3.55 -33.47 15.65
N SER A 307 4.09 -34.52 16.26
CA SER A 307 5.09 -35.37 15.61
C SER A 307 4.55 -36.22 14.44
N ILE A 308 3.25 -36.51 14.42
CA ILE A 308 2.60 -37.12 13.26
C ILE A 308 2.45 -36.10 12.14
N VAL A 309 2.05 -34.87 12.47
CA VAL A 309 1.95 -33.77 11.50
C VAL A 309 3.31 -33.48 10.88
N ASP A 310 4.38 -33.38 11.68
CA ASP A 310 5.75 -33.18 11.19
C ASP A 310 6.21 -34.31 10.23
N GLU A 311 5.74 -35.54 10.45
CA GLU A 311 6.07 -36.64 9.55
C GLU A 311 5.24 -36.62 8.27
N LEU A 312 3.96 -36.22 8.35
CA LEU A 312 3.09 -36.06 7.20
C LEU A 312 3.57 -34.92 6.29
N GLU A 313 4.17 -33.86 6.87
CA GLU A 313 4.75 -32.72 6.10
C GLU A 313 5.89 -33.17 5.18
N LYS A 314 6.55 -34.30 5.46
CA LYS A 314 7.59 -34.86 4.59
C LYS A 314 7.06 -35.52 3.32
N ASP A 315 5.74 -35.77 3.20
CA ASP A 315 5.14 -36.20 1.94
C ASP A 315 5.16 -35.06 0.92
N GLU A 316 5.79 -35.29 -0.24
CA GLU A 316 5.97 -34.25 -1.27
C GLU A 316 4.66 -33.57 -1.71
N ARG A 317 3.54 -34.29 -1.68
CA ARG A 317 2.21 -33.76 -2.02
C ARG A 317 1.71 -32.79 -0.96
N ILE A 318 1.96 -33.07 0.31
CA ILE A 318 1.58 -32.21 1.45
C ILE A 318 2.51 -31.00 1.51
N ASP A 319 3.82 -31.20 1.37
CA ASP A 319 4.81 -30.12 1.35
C ASP A 319 4.51 -29.14 0.22
N GLY A 320 4.18 -29.59 -0.97
CA GLY A 320 3.77 -28.75 -2.09
C GLY A 320 2.56 -27.87 -1.79
N LEU A 321 1.51 -28.42 -1.19
CA LEU A 321 0.30 -27.69 -0.80
C LEU A 321 0.56 -26.72 0.37
N TYR A 322 1.36 -27.14 1.35
CA TYR A 322 1.76 -26.31 2.48
C TYR A 322 2.56 -25.08 2.04
N ASN A 323 3.50 -25.29 1.13
CA ASN A 323 4.29 -24.19 0.55
C ASN A 323 3.42 -23.21 -0.23
N LEU A 324 2.42 -23.67 -0.98
CA LEU A 324 1.45 -22.79 -1.66
C LEU A 324 0.64 -21.96 -0.66
N TRP A 325 0.16 -22.59 0.41
CA TRP A 325 -0.58 -21.90 1.46
C TRP A 325 0.29 -20.87 2.21
N TYR A 326 1.54 -21.24 2.52
CA TYR A 326 2.48 -20.37 3.26
C TYR A 326 2.91 -19.16 2.45
N LYS A 327 3.17 -19.30 1.13
CA LYS A 327 3.50 -18.18 0.22
C LYS A 327 2.39 -17.13 0.14
N LYS A 328 1.15 -17.51 0.39
CA LYS A 328 0.00 -16.61 0.40
C LYS A 328 -0.23 -15.95 1.77
N LYS A 329 0.46 -16.40 2.82
CA LYS A 329 0.34 -15.85 4.18
C LYS A 329 1.24 -14.62 4.37
N ASN A 330 2.33 -14.51 3.63
CA ASN A 330 3.29 -13.41 3.64
C ASN A 330 3.09 -12.51 2.42
#